data_7bccc83a4acc3fa19842124ae987d7a1
#
_entry.id   7bccc83a4acc3fa19842124ae987d7a1
#
_cell.length_a   1.000
_cell.length_b   1.000
_cell.length_c   1.000
_cell.angle_alpha   90.00
_cell.angle_beta   90.00
_cell.angle_gamma   90.00
#
_symmetry.space_group_name_H-M   'P 1'
#
loop_
_entity.id
_entity.type
_entity.pdbx_description
1 polymer ?
#
loop_
_entity_poly.entity_id
_entity_poly.type
_entity_poly.pdbx_seq_one_letter_code
_entity_poly.pdbx_strand_id
1 'polypeptide(L)'
;MRSVVWILLLACAAGVAASALGTNDGLVSFYWRGWRADVSLNLFLIALVGTCVVIVGAIQAIGSLVGLPQRAHEWRVARRDRSAQASLRDALAQYFGGRYSRAQKSAQRALVIQADTPELAQDNEFTVLGHLLGAGSAHRLQDRAGRDEQLRQALELSRRSPAARSAEEGARLLAAEWALDDRDAPRALELLGELPQGVGRRTHALRLRLQATRLGRQPQEALKTARLLAKHQGFSKIAAQGLLRSLAFEALDTAHDADQLRRVWNQFDPVDRRDAFVAARAADRASALGGHDEARNWLRPFWEQPTELAAEERAAVSLGLVNAIQGIGPEWLPRLEAASATFAREGAVALAVGCALAERQLWGKARRLLEQAAADPALASAPRRKAWLALAALAKQEGDEPRVARCFEAAAKLV
;
A
#
# COMPACT_ATOMS: atom_id res chain seq x y z
N MET A 1 -22.72 -41.82 29.56
CA MET A 1 -23.53 -41.35 30.70
C MET A 1 -25.02 -41.56 30.51
N ARG A 2 -25.63 -41.34 29.35
CA ARG A 2 -27.06 -41.62 29.08
C ARG A 2 -27.44 -43.08 29.30
N SER A 3 -26.61 -44.03 28.87
CA SER A 3 -26.85 -45.47 29.04
C SER A 3 -26.88 -45.91 30.52
N VAL A 4 -26.06 -45.33 31.37
CA VAL A 4 -25.99 -45.65 32.81
C VAL A 4 -27.27 -45.12 33.52
N VAL A 5 -27.76 -43.97 33.13
CA VAL A 5 -29.03 -43.41 33.66
C VAL A 5 -30.21 -44.29 33.26
N TRP A 6 -30.24 -44.77 32.04
CA TRP A 6 -31.30 -45.70 31.59
C TRP A 6 -31.25 -47.07 32.29
N ILE A 7 -30.05 -47.61 32.54
CA ILE A 7 -29.88 -48.85 33.32
C ILE A 7 -30.34 -48.67 34.77
N LEU A 8 -29.99 -47.54 35.41
CA LEU A 8 -30.45 -47.20 36.77
C LEU A 8 -31.98 -47.00 36.84
N LEU A 9 -32.57 -46.31 35.85
CA LEU A 9 -34.02 -46.16 35.74
C LEU A 9 -34.73 -47.52 35.52
N LEU A 10 -34.19 -48.39 34.70
CA LEU A 10 -34.69 -49.75 34.49
C LEU A 10 -34.56 -50.59 35.76
N ALA A 11 -33.45 -50.49 36.48
CA ALA A 11 -33.24 -51.20 37.74
C ALA A 11 -34.22 -50.72 38.87
N CYS A 12 -34.46 -49.40 38.96
CA CYS A 12 -35.46 -48.80 39.84
C CYS A 12 -36.88 -49.23 39.45
N ALA A 13 -37.22 -49.15 38.18
CA ALA A 13 -38.52 -49.63 37.68
C ALA A 13 -38.77 -51.12 37.93
N ALA A 14 -37.74 -51.95 37.76
CA ALA A 14 -37.76 -53.37 38.09
C ALA A 14 -37.95 -53.62 39.59
N GLY A 15 -37.30 -52.85 40.47
CA GLY A 15 -37.44 -52.93 41.89
C GLY A 15 -38.84 -52.53 42.38
N VAL A 16 -39.41 -51.45 41.81
CA VAL A 16 -40.81 -51.03 42.07
C VAL A 16 -41.82 -52.06 41.53
N ALA A 17 -41.55 -52.61 40.34
CA ALA A 17 -42.39 -53.68 39.76
C ALA A 17 -42.34 -54.98 40.63
N ALA A 18 -41.14 -55.34 41.13
CA ALA A 18 -40.97 -56.53 41.97
C ALA A 18 -41.71 -56.36 43.31
N SER A 19 -41.70 -55.18 43.93
CA SER A 19 -42.45 -54.91 45.18
C SER A 19 -43.99 -54.90 44.96
N ALA A 20 -44.46 -54.43 43.80
CA ALA A 20 -45.89 -54.43 43.43
C ALA A 20 -46.41 -55.80 43.00
N LEU A 21 -45.55 -56.69 42.51
CA LEU A 21 -45.86 -58.04 42.00
C LEU A 21 -45.82 -59.09 43.12
N GLY A 22 -45.27 -58.81 44.29
CA GLY A 22 -45.07 -59.76 45.41
C GLY A 22 -46.37 -60.39 45.98
N THR A 23 -47.57 -59.94 45.56
CA THR A 23 -48.86 -60.44 46.05
C THR A 23 -49.77 -61.02 44.93
N ASN A 24 -49.19 -61.23 43.72
CA ASN A 24 -50.00 -61.63 42.55
C ASN A 24 -49.80 -63.12 42.21
N ASP A 25 -50.82 -63.96 42.42
CA ASP A 25 -50.87 -65.38 42.07
C ASP A 25 -51.30 -65.63 40.63
N GLY A 26 -51.18 -64.64 39.77
CA GLY A 26 -51.50 -64.75 38.30
C GLY A 26 -50.62 -65.73 37.55
N LEU A 27 -51.20 -66.55 36.71
CA LEU A 27 -50.54 -67.51 35.82
C LEU A 27 -50.72 -67.12 34.34
N VAL A 28 -49.65 -67.18 33.54
CA VAL A 28 -49.68 -66.99 32.07
C VAL A 28 -49.61 -68.38 31.46
N SER A 29 -50.68 -68.81 30.76
CA SER A 29 -50.76 -70.12 30.11
C SER A 29 -50.46 -70.02 28.63
N PHE A 30 -49.39 -70.68 28.19
CA PHE A 30 -49.03 -70.80 26.75
C PHE A 30 -49.60 -72.06 26.15
N TYR A 31 -50.35 -71.95 25.07
CA TYR A 31 -50.87 -73.07 24.31
C TYR A 31 -50.15 -73.23 22.96
N TRP A 32 -49.45 -74.34 22.77
CA TRP A 32 -48.76 -74.60 21.52
C TRP A 32 -48.97 -76.09 21.12
N ARG A 33 -49.66 -76.32 20.04
CA ARG A 33 -49.85 -77.67 19.47
C ARG A 33 -50.23 -78.74 20.50
N GLY A 34 -51.15 -78.43 21.44
CA GLY A 34 -51.63 -79.43 22.42
C GLY A 34 -50.84 -79.45 23.72
N TRP A 35 -49.77 -78.70 23.83
CA TRP A 35 -49.00 -78.52 25.08
C TRP A 35 -49.48 -77.26 25.82
N ARG A 36 -49.67 -77.40 27.11
CA ARG A 36 -49.97 -76.24 28.01
C ARG A 36 -48.78 -76.07 28.95
N ALA A 37 -48.21 -74.90 28.93
CA ALA A 37 -47.17 -74.48 29.88
C ALA A 37 -47.72 -73.31 30.71
N ASP A 38 -47.90 -73.54 32.02
CA ASP A 38 -48.31 -72.51 32.98
C ASP A 38 -47.07 -71.92 33.66
N VAL A 39 -46.85 -70.61 33.46
CA VAL A 39 -45.70 -69.83 34.02
C VAL A 39 -46.26 -68.77 34.91
N SER A 40 -45.62 -68.47 36.09
CA SER A 40 -46.04 -67.37 36.92
C SER A 40 -45.93 -66.04 36.20
N LEU A 41 -46.91 -65.16 36.38
CA LEU A 41 -46.93 -63.83 35.72
C LEU A 41 -45.65 -63.07 35.98
N ASN A 42 -45.07 -63.18 37.20
CA ASN A 42 -43.83 -62.57 37.59
C ASN A 42 -42.64 -63.04 36.74
N LEU A 43 -42.53 -64.37 36.51
CA LEU A 43 -41.48 -64.93 35.67
C LEU A 43 -41.61 -64.52 34.21
N PHE A 44 -42.83 -64.45 33.69
CA PHE A 44 -43.13 -63.97 32.36
C PHE A 44 -42.71 -62.49 32.16
N LEU A 45 -43.05 -61.62 33.09
CA LEU A 45 -42.69 -60.23 33.04
C LEU A 45 -41.16 -60.01 33.11
N ILE A 46 -40.47 -60.75 33.98
CA ILE A 46 -39.01 -60.70 34.07
C ILE A 46 -38.38 -61.17 32.76
N ALA A 47 -38.86 -62.27 32.22
CA ALA A 47 -38.40 -62.81 30.93
C ALA A 47 -38.68 -61.83 29.76
N LEU A 48 -39.85 -61.18 29.76
CA LEU A 48 -40.20 -60.17 28.77
C LEU A 48 -39.27 -58.92 28.83
N VAL A 49 -39.06 -58.39 30.04
CA VAL A 49 -38.14 -57.25 30.24
C VAL A 49 -36.73 -57.66 29.87
N GLY A 50 -36.27 -58.83 30.32
CA GLY A 50 -34.94 -59.35 29.96
C GLY A 50 -34.76 -59.47 28.45
N THR A 51 -35.75 -59.99 27.75
CA THR A 51 -35.75 -60.13 26.29
C THR A 51 -35.72 -58.75 25.61
N CYS A 52 -36.49 -57.78 26.09
CA CYS A 52 -36.45 -56.42 25.60
C CYS A 52 -35.07 -55.74 25.78
N VAL A 53 -34.44 -55.93 26.94
CA VAL A 53 -33.09 -55.42 27.22
C VAL A 53 -32.05 -56.03 26.29
N VAL A 54 -32.15 -57.36 26.05
CA VAL A 54 -31.24 -58.07 25.13
C VAL A 54 -31.44 -57.59 23.68
N ILE A 55 -32.67 -57.38 23.24
CA ILE A 55 -32.95 -56.90 21.87
C ILE A 55 -32.43 -55.46 21.72
N VAL A 56 -32.73 -54.58 22.66
CA VAL A 56 -32.22 -53.20 22.62
C VAL A 56 -30.71 -53.17 22.66
N GLY A 57 -30.09 -53.96 23.53
CA GLY A 57 -28.62 -54.12 23.60
C GLY A 57 -28.01 -54.65 22.27
N ALA A 58 -28.65 -55.66 21.65
CA ALA A 58 -28.20 -56.15 20.36
C ALA A 58 -28.32 -55.12 19.23
N ILE A 59 -29.44 -54.39 19.17
CA ILE A 59 -29.61 -53.30 18.19
C ILE A 59 -28.54 -52.20 18.39
N GLN A 60 -28.27 -51.79 19.63
CA GLN A 60 -27.24 -50.82 19.92
C GLN A 60 -25.82 -51.32 19.59
N ALA A 61 -25.53 -52.59 19.90
CA ALA A 61 -24.26 -53.21 19.55
C ALA A 61 -24.05 -53.30 18.04
N ILE A 62 -25.07 -53.71 17.30
CA ILE A 62 -25.02 -53.75 15.82
C ILE A 62 -24.86 -52.31 15.27
N GLY A 63 -25.64 -51.35 15.77
CA GLY A 63 -25.53 -49.94 15.35
C GLY A 63 -24.14 -49.36 15.63
N SER A 64 -23.53 -49.70 16.79
CA SER A 64 -22.18 -49.28 17.10
C SER A 64 -21.12 -49.92 16.20
N LEU A 65 -21.26 -51.18 15.87
CA LEU A 65 -20.39 -51.95 14.96
C LEU A 65 -20.48 -51.42 13.53
N VAL A 66 -21.67 -51.14 13.04
CA VAL A 66 -21.90 -50.61 11.68
C VAL A 66 -21.36 -49.18 11.57
N GLY A 67 -21.42 -48.39 12.66
CA GLY A 67 -20.85 -47.00 12.72
C GLY A 67 -19.32 -46.93 12.89
N LEU A 68 -18.63 -48.02 13.24
CA LEU A 68 -17.17 -48.03 13.43
C LEU A 68 -16.36 -47.63 12.21
N PRO A 69 -16.66 -48.09 10.96
CA PRO A 69 -15.90 -47.70 9.80
C PRO A 69 -15.96 -46.17 9.53
N GLN A 70 -17.16 -45.60 9.70
CA GLN A 70 -17.38 -44.16 9.46
C GLN A 70 -16.63 -43.32 10.55
N ARG A 71 -16.73 -43.70 11.82
CA ARG A 71 -15.99 -43.02 12.91
C ARG A 71 -14.48 -43.15 12.72
N ALA A 72 -14.00 -44.31 12.26
CA ALA A 72 -12.60 -44.51 11.96
C ALA A 72 -12.13 -43.66 10.80
N HIS A 73 -13.00 -43.47 9.78
CA HIS A 73 -12.74 -42.55 8.66
C HIS A 73 -12.69 -41.11 9.12
N GLU A 74 -13.73 -40.65 9.82
CA GLU A 74 -13.79 -39.28 10.40
C GLU A 74 -12.56 -39.00 11.29
N TRP A 75 -12.15 -39.93 12.13
CA TRP A 75 -10.97 -39.81 12.96
C TRP A 75 -9.67 -39.69 12.13
N ARG A 76 -9.55 -40.49 11.04
CA ARG A 76 -8.39 -40.40 10.13
C ARG A 76 -8.34 -39.04 9.44
N VAL A 77 -9.47 -38.53 8.91
CA VAL A 77 -9.57 -37.21 8.28
C VAL A 77 -9.20 -36.11 9.29
N ALA A 78 -9.79 -36.14 10.49
CA ALA A 78 -9.48 -35.16 11.54
C ALA A 78 -8.02 -35.21 12.02
N ARG A 79 -7.38 -36.37 11.98
CA ARG A 79 -5.95 -36.52 12.28
C ARG A 79 -5.09 -35.92 11.17
N ARG A 80 -5.43 -36.15 9.90
CA ARG A 80 -4.74 -35.55 8.75
C ARG A 80 -4.90 -34.04 8.72
N ASP A 81 -6.10 -33.53 8.97
CA ASP A 81 -6.35 -32.10 9.08
C ASP A 81 -5.47 -31.46 10.14
N ARG A 82 -5.46 -32.01 11.38
CA ARG A 82 -4.57 -31.51 12.43
C ARG A 82 -3.10 -31.56 12.05
N SER A 83 -2.66 -32.56 11.30
CA SER A 83 -1.27 -32.67 10.83
C SER A 83 -0.96 -31.64 9.74
N ALA A 84 -1.88 -31.38 8.80
CA ALA A 84 -1.74 -30.35 7.78
C ALA A 84 -1.64 -28.96 8.40
N GLN A 85 -2.56 -28.63 9.31
CA GLN A 85 -2.54 -27.36 10.05
C GLN A 85 -1.30 -27.19 10.93
N ALA A 86 -0.82 -28.26 11.58
CA ALA A 86 0.43 -28.24 12.34
C ALA A 86 1.63 -27.95 11.43
N SER A 87 1.68 -28.58 10.25
CA SER A 87 2.76 -28.34 9.27
C SER A 87 2.73 -26.92 8.72
N LEU A 88 1.55 -26.32 8.49
CA LEU A 88 1.42 -24.94 8.04
C LEU A 88 1.86 -23.96 9.13
N ARG A 89 1.47 -24.21 10.40
CA ARG A 89 1.93 -23.40 11.54
C ARG A 89 3.43 -23.49 11.75
N ASP A 90 4.01 -24.67 11.60
CA ASP A 90 5.47 -24.85 11.64
C ASP A 90 6.14 -24.09 10.49
N ALA A 91 5.58 -24.14 9.27
CA ALA A 91 6.09 -23.37 8.14
C ALA A 91 6.08 -21.86 8.43
N LEU A 92 5.00 -21.31 9.01
CA LEU A 92 4.94 -19.91 9.44
C LEU A 92 6.01 -19.59 10.50
N ALA A 93 6.15 -20.42 11.53
CA ALA A 93 7.15 -20.23 12.58
C ALA A 93 8.58 -20.26 12.02
N GLN A 94 8.88 -21.19 11.10
CA GLN A 94 10.19 -21.28 10.44
C GLN A 94 10.43 -20.07 9.52
N TYR A 95 9.40 -19.59 8.80
CA TYR A 95 9.50 -18.43 7.93
C TYR A 95 9.86 -17.17 8.72
N PHE A 96 9.13 -16.86 9.78
CA PHE A 96 9.42 -15.72 10.64
C PHE A 96 10.72 -15.88 11.44
N GLY A 97 11.14 -17.14 11.70
CA GLY A 97 12.43 -17.46 12.27
C GLY A 97 13.61 -17.41 11.29
N GLY A 98 13.40 -16.99 10.03
CA GLY A 98 14.44 -16.89 8.99
C GLY A 98 14.91 -18.22 8.43
N ARG A 99 14.26 -19.34 8.75
CA ARG A 99 14.64 -20.70 8.31
C ARG A 99 13.88 -21.09 7.04
N TYR A 100 14.09 -20.35 5.97
CA TYR A 100 13.27 -20.39 4.76
C TYR A 100 13.23 -21.77 4.07
N SER A 101 14.34 -22.50 4.02
CA SER A 101 14.36 -23.86 3.45
C SER A 101 13.50 -24.85 4.25
N ARG A 102 13.42 -24.69 5.58
CA ARG A 102 12.54 -25.53 6.42
C ARG A 102 11.10 -25.09 6.25
N ALA A 103 10.84 -23.79 6.22
CA ALA A 103 9.52 -23.22 5.97
C ALA A 103 8.92 -23.74 4.66
N GLN A 104 9.69 -23.74 3.57
CA GLN A 104 9.28 -24.26 2.28
C GLN A 104 8.91 -25.75 2.34
N LYS A 105 9.75 -26.58 2.98
CA LYS A 105 9.48 -28.01 3.16
C LYS A 105 8.23 -28.28 4.01
N SER A 106 8.03 -27.51 5.09
CA SER A 106 6.84 -27.65 5.95
C SER A 106 5.59 -27.19 5.24
N ALA A 107 5.63 -26.11 4.44
CA ALA A 107 4.51 -25.65 3.61
C ALA A 107 4.14 -26.69 2.55
N GLN A 108 5.13 -27.24 1.85
CA GLN A 108 4.90 -28.30 0.86
C GLN A 108 4.31 -29.56 1.48
N ARG A 109 4.79 -29.96 2.67
CA ARG A 109 4.21 -31.08 3.42
C ARG A 109 2.74 -30.83 3.77
N ALA A 110 2.38 -29.63 4.20
CA ALA A 110 1.00 -29.26 4.48
C ALA A 110 0.11 -29.42 3.24
N LEU A 111 0.57 -28.91 2.07
CA LEU A 111 -0.13 -29.02 0.80
C LEU A 111 -0.29 -30.47 0.33
N VAL A 112 0.73 -31.30 0.47
CA VAL A 112 0.65 -32.74 0.11
C VAL A 112 -0.38 -33.45 0.99
N ILE A 113 -0.36 -33.25 2.31
CA ILE A 113 -1.33 -33.89 3.22
C ILE A 113 -2.76 -33.49 2.84
N GLN A 114 -2.97 -32.24 2.45
CA GLN A 114 -4.28 -31.74 2.04
C GLN A 114 -4.71 -32.33 0.70
N ALA A 115 -3.83 -32.33 -0.29
CA ALA A 115 -4.13 -32.88 -1.62
C ALA A 115 -4.45 -34.40 -1.57
N ASP A 116 -3.77 -35.14 -0.71
CA ASP A 116 -3.99 -36.58 -0.50
C ASP A 116 -5.28 -36.91 0.28
N THR A 117 -6.01 -35.90 0.76
CA THR A 117 -7.24 -36.10 1.53
C THR A 117 -8.39 -35.40 0.86
N PRO A 118 -9.27 -36.13 0.13
CA PRO A 118 -10.34 -35.52 -0.70
C PRO A 118 -11.26 -34.56 0.05
N GLU A 119 -11.53 -34.83 1.32
CA GLU A 119 -12.39 -34.00 2.17
C GLU A 119 -11.71 -32.64 2.52
N LEU A 120 -10.38 -32.59 2.58
CA LEU A 120 -9.61 -31.40 2.86
C LEU A 120 -9.24 -30.63 1.59
N ALA A 121 -9.17 -31.30 0.45
CA ALA A 121 -8.79 -30.71 -0.84
C ALA A 121 -9.74 -29.59 -1.31
N GLN A 122 -10.92 -29.48 -0.72
CA GLN A 122 -11.90 -28.43 -1.01
C GLN A 122 -11.60 -27.10 -0.29
N ASP A 123 -10.72 -27.10 0.72
CA ASP A 123 -10.30 -25.88 1.41
C ASP A 123 -9.25 -25.13 0.57
N ASN A 124 -9.77 -24.32 -0.36
CA ASN A 124 -8.94 -23.51 -1.23
C ASN A 124 -8.16 -22.40 -0.48
N GLU A 125 -8.70 -21.89 0.63
CA GLU A 125 -8.04 -20.85 1.40
C GLU A 125 -6.75 -21.37 2.03
N PHE A 126 -6.82 -22.55 2.66
CA PHE A 126 -5.63 -23.22 3.21
C PHE A 126 -4.58 -23.48 2.12
N THR A 127 -5.02 -23.97 0.96
CA THR A 127 -4.12 -24.27 -0.17
C THR A 127 -3.44 -23.02 -0.69
N VAL A 128 -4.18 -21.91 -0.86
CA VAL A 128 -3.63 -20.61 -1.28
C VAL A 128 -2.61 -20.10 -0.27
N LEU A 129 -2.92 -20.17 1.02
CA LEU A 129 -1.96 -19.73 2.08
C LEU A 129 -0.69 -20.59 2.09
N GLY A 130 -0.82 -21.90 1.90
CA GLY A 130 0.32 -22.82 1.77
C GLY A 130 1.23 -22.46 0.60
N HIS A 131 0.65 -22.22 -0.58
CA HIS A 131 1.39 -21.78 -1.77
C HIS A 131 2.04 -20.41 -1.57
N LEU A 132 1.35 -19.44 -0.94
CA LEU A 132 1.93 -18.12 -0.65
C LEU A 132 3.13 -18.20 0.30
N LEU A 133 3.04 -19.04 1.31
CA LEU A 133 4.14 -19.26 2.24
C LEU A 133 5.33 -19.97 1.55
N GLY A 134 5.04 -20.91 0.66
CA GLY A 134 6.05 -21.55 -0.21
C GLY A 134 6.72 -20.54 -1.14
N ALA A 135 5.93 -19.69 -1.81
CA ALA A 135 6.42 -18.62 -2.68
C ALA A 135 7.28 -17.60 -1.93
N GLY A 136 6.82 -17.14 -0.75
CA GLY A 136 7.59 -16.23 0.09
C GLY A 136 8.92 -16.84 0.56
N SER A 137 8.92 -18.14 0.89
CA SER A 137 10.14 -18.87 1.27
C SER A 137 11.11 -18.97 0.09
N ALA A 138 10.61 -19.30 -1.11
CA ALA A 138 11.40 -19.37 -2.35
C ALA A 138 11.98 -17.99 -2.71
N HIS A 139 11.22 -16.90 -2.56
CA HIS A 139 11.71 -15.54 -2.76
C HIS A 139 12.91 -15.22 -1.86
N ARG A 140 12.82 -15.54 -0.57
CA ARG A 140 13.93 -15.34 0.39
C ARG A 140 15.16 -16.22 0.11
N LEU A 141 14.95 -17.35 -0.55
CA LEU A 141 16.03 -18.25 -1.02
C LEU A 141 16.57 -17.85 -2.40
N GLN A 142 16.05 -16.78 -3.03
CA GLN A 142 16.40 -16.36 -4.39
C GLN A 142 16.02 -17.39 -5.48
N ASP A 143 15.11 -18.31 -5.16
CA ASP A 143 14.54 -19.25 -6.13
C ASP A 143 13.33 -18.60 -6.84
N ARG A 144 13.63 -17.86 -7.91
CA ARG A 144 12.62 -17.13 -8.69
C ARG A 144 11.63 -18.07 -9.37
N ALA A 145 12.13 -19.18 -9.92
CA ALA A 145 11.28 -20.13 -10.64
C ALA A 145 10.29 -20.82 -9.69
N GLY A 146 10.75 -21.28 -8.54
CA GLY A 146 9.90 -21.86 -7.51
C GLY A 146 8.88 -20.86 -6.95
N ARG A 147 9.31 -19.61 -6.72
CA ARG A 147 8.43 -18.53 -6.28
C ARG A 147 7.29 -18.29 -7.27
N ASP A 148 7.62 -18.10 -8.54
CA ASP A 148 6.66 -17.72 -9.57
C ASP A 148 5.65 -18.85 -9.84
N GLU A 149 6.09 -20.11 -9.79
CA GLU A 149 5.20 -21.27 -9.93
C GLU A 149 4.25 -21.38 -8.73
N GLN A 150 4.73 -21.23 -7.49
CA GLN A 150 3.89 -21.27 -6.30
C GLN A 150 2.87 -20.11 -6.31
N LEU A 151 3.31 -18.92 -6.70
CA LEU A 151 2.44 -17.75 -6.83
C LEU A 151 1.36 -17.95 -7.90
N ARG A 152 1.72 -18.53 -9.06
CA ARG A 152 0.77 -18.82 -10.13
C ARG A 152 -0.33 -19.77 -9.64
N GLN A 153 0.05 -20.85 -8.93
CA GLN A 153 -0.90 -21.78 -8.36
C GLN A 153 -1.82 -21.12 -7.33
N ALA A 154 -1.27 -20.28 -6.45
CA ALA A 154 -2.06 -19.51 -5.48
C ALA A 154 -3.10 -18.61 -6.15
N LEU A 155 -2.71 -17.88 -7.19
CA LEU A 155 -3.60 -16.97 -7.93
C LEU A 155 -4.68 -17.72 -8.74
N GLU A 156 -4.36 -18.85 -9.33
CA GLU A 156 -5.34 -19.67 -10.06
C GLU A 156 -6.41 -20.24 -9.12
N LEU A 157 -6.01 -20.74 -7.96
CA LEU A 157 -6.93 -21.29 -6.96
C LEU A 157 -7.81 -20.20 -6.34
N SER A 158 -7.24 -19.04 -6.04
CA SER A 158 -7.97 -17.93 -5.41
C SER A 158 -9.06 -17.36 -6.32
N ARG A 159 -8.86 -17.34 -7.65
CA ARG A 159 -9.87 -16.92 -8.63
C ARG A 159 -11.11 -17.83 -8.64
N ARG A 160 -10.96 -19.09 -8.27
CA ARG A 160 -12.04 -20.10 -8.28
C ARG A 160 -12.88 -20.08 -7.01
N SER A 161 -12.41 -19.45 -5.93
CA SER A 161 -13.07 -19.48 -4.62
C SER A 161 -13.31 -18.08 -4.05
N PRO A 162 -14.57 -17.68 -3.85
CA PRO A 162 -14.89 -16.42 -3.19
C PRO A 162 -14.33 -16.31 -1.76
N ALA A 163 -14.18 -17.44 -1.05
CA ALA A 163 -13.61 -17.49 0.31
C ALA A 163 -12.11 -17.10 0.30
N ALA A 164 -11.39 -17.41 -0.78
CA ALA A 164 -9.97 -17.09 -0.92
C ALA A 164 -9.67 -15.65 -1.41
N ARG A 165 -10.69 -14.78 -1.54
CA ARG A 165 -10.53 -13.41 -2.06
C ARG A 165 -9.52 -12.59 -1.26
N SER A 166 -9.55 -12.67 0.07
CA SER A 166 -8.59 -11.95 0.92
C SER A 166 -7.16 -12.44 0.71
N ALA A 167 -6.98 -13.74 0.49
CA ALA A 167 -5.68 -14.33 0.17
C ALA A 167 -5.19 -13.92 -1.23
N GLU A 168 -6.11 -13.79 -2.21
CA GLU A 168 -5.80 -13.25 -3.55
C GLU A 168 -5.27 -11.82 -3.49
N GLU A 169 -5.95 -10.94 -2.74
CA GLU A 169 -5.50 -9.56 -2.53
C GLU A 169 -4.09 -9.52 -1.94
N GLY A 170 -3.85 -10.34 -0.90
CA GLY A 170 -2.53 -10.49 -0.27
C GLY A 170 -1.47 -11.03 -1.23
N ALA A 171 -1.82 -12.04 -2.04
CA ALA A 171 -0.94 -12.63 -3.05
C ALA A 171 -0.47 -11.60 -4.08
N ARG A 172 -1.38 -10.77 -4.58
CA ARG A 172 -1.05 -9.70 -5.55
C ARG A 172 -0.17 -8.62 -4.95
N LEU A 173 -0.42 -8.24 -3.69
CA LEU A 173 0.43 -7.26 -2.99
C LEU A 173 1.84 -7.80 -2.77
N LEU A 174 2.00 -9.05 -2.32
CA LEU A 174 3.29 -9.71 -2.18
C LEU A 174 4.01 -9.87 -3.53
N ALA A 175 3.28 -10.26 -4.57
CA ALA A 175 3.83 -10.37 -5.92
C ALA A 175 4.34 -9.02 -6.44
N ALA A 176 3.62 -7.93 -6.18
CA ALA A 176 4.06 -6.58 -6.53
C ALA A 176 5.30 -6.15 -5.74
N GLU A 177 5.39 -6.51 -4.44
CA GLU A 177 6.58 -6.27 -3.62
C GLU A 177 7.78 -7.02 -4.18
N TRP A 178 7.63 -8.29 -4.51
CA TRP A 178 8.72 -9.10 -5.10
C TRP A 178 9.15 -8.60 -6.48
N ALA A 179 8.21 -8.14 -7.31
CA ALA A 179 8.54 -7.52 -8.59
C ALA A 179 9.36 -6.23 -8.39
N LEU A 180 9.08 -5.46 -7.33
CA LEU A 180 9.89 -4.28 -6.97
C LEU A 180 11.29 -4.66 -6.48
N ASP A 181 11.42 -5.72 -5.70
CA ASP A 181 12.71 -6.26 -5.26
C ASP A 181 13.55 -6.73 -6.47
N ASP A 182 12.88 -7.30 -7.48
CA ASP A 182 13.50 -7.67 -8.78
C ASP A 182 13.72 -6.48 -9.71
N ARG A 183 13.35 -5.25 -9.32
CA ARG A 183 13.38 -4.00 -10.12
C ARG A 183 12.49 -4.04 -11.38
N ASP A 184 11.46 -4.88 -11.37
CA ASP A 184 10.47 -4.97 -12.44
C ASP A 184 9.26 -4.07 -12.15
N ALA A 185 9.44 -2.76 -12.44
CA ALA A 185 8.38 -1.77 -12.23
C ALA A 185 7.13 -2.02 -13.09
N PRO A 186 7.23 -2.39 -14.39
CA PRO A 186 6.07 -2.70 -15.21
C PRO A 186 5.21 -3.81 -14.60
N ARG A 187 5.83 -4.91 -14.19
CA ARG A 187 5.13 -6.05 -13.58
C ARG A 187 4.48 -5.68 -12.25
N ALA A 188 5.17 -4.90 -11.41
CA ALA A 188 4.60 -4.40 -10.16
C ALA A 188 3.35 -3.54 -10.41
N LEU A 189 3.39 -2.63 -11.39
CA LEU A 189 2.24 -1.77 -11.74
C LEU A 189 1.06 -2.56 -12.30
N GLU A 190 1.31 -3.58 -13.11
CA GLU A 190 0.30 -4.49 -13.63
C GLU A 190 -0.45 -5.18 -12.48
N LEU A 191 0.29 -5.83 -11.57
CA LEU A 191 -0.27 -6.53 -10.41
C LEU A 191 -1.08 -5.60 -9.49
N LEU A 192 -0.57 -4.38 -9.24
CA LEU A 192 -1.28 -3.35 -8.47
C LEU A 192 -2.50 -2.80 -9.20
N GLY A 193 -2.51 -2.81 -10.54
CA GLY A 193 -3.63 -2.40 -11.38
C GLY A 193 -4.81 -3.37 -11.33
N GLU A 194 -4.54 -4.65 -11.13
CA GLU A 194 -5.55 -5.70 -11.01
C GLU A 194 -6.25 -5.75 -9.65
N LEU A 195 -5.75 -4.97 -8.66
CA LEU A 195 -6.37 -4.93 -7.33
C LEU A 195 -7.74 -4.23 -7.37
N PRO A 196 -8.74 -4.70 -6.61
CA PRO A 196 -9.99 -3.98 -6.41
C PRO A 196 -9.73 -2.55 -5.92
N GLN A 197 -10.56 -1.59 -6.34
CA GLN A 197 -10.35 -0.17 -6.02
C GLN A 197 -10.18 0.11 -4.52
N GLY A 198 -10.93 -0.59 -3.66
CA GLY A 198 -10.81 -0.45 -2.21
C GLY A 198 -9.46 -0.89 -1.66
N VAL A 199 -8.89 -1.96 -2.21
CA VAL A 199 -7.57 -2.50 -1.81
C VAL A 199 -6.44 -1.64 -2.36
N GLY A 200 -6.55 -1.22 -3.63
CA GLY A 200 -5.58 -0.35 -4.28
C GLY A 200 -5.42 1.03 -3.62
N ARG A 201 -6.39 1.44 -2.78
CA ARG A 201 -6.32 2.67 -1.98
C ARG A 201 -5.77 2.48 -0.57
N ARG A 202 -5.50 1.25 -0.14
CA ARG A 202 -4.86 1.00 1.18
C ARG A 202 -3.45 1.57 1.18
N THR A 203 -3.01 2.05 2.32
CA THR A 203 -1.67 2.69 2.48
C THR A 203 -0.53 1.82 1.96
N HIS A 204 -0.58 0.51 2.19
CA HIS A 204 0.44 -0.42 1.70
C HIS A 204 0.47 -0.49 0.16
N ALA A 205 -0.67 -0.66 -0.50
CA ALA A 205 -0.76 -0.69 -1.96
C ALA A 205 -0.30 0.64 -2.59
N LEU A 206 -0.66 1.78 -1.98
CA LEU A 206 -0.20 3.10 -2.44
C LEU A 206 1.33 3.27 -2.27
N ARG A 207 1.93 2.74 -1.20
CA ARG A 207 3.39 2.76 -1.02
C ARG A 207 4.10 1.95 -2.12
N LEU A 208 3.62 0.73 -2.39
CA LEU A 208 4.16 -0.10 -3.47
C LEU A 208 4.00 0.59 -4.83
N ARG A 209 2.82 1.19 -5.10
CA ARG A 209 2.57 1.95 -6.34
C ARG A 209 3.49 3.15 -6.48
N LEU A 210 3.72 3.91 -5.40
CA LEU A 210 4.66 5.03 -5.41
C LEU A 210 6.08 4.55 -5.71
N GLN A 211 6.52 3.46 -5.10
CA GLN A 211 7.83 2.89 -5.37
C GLN A 211 7.95 2.39 -6.81
N ALA A 212 6.92 1.72 -7.34
CA ALA A 212 6.86 1.22 -8.71
C ALA A 212 6.90 2.36 -9.74
N THR A 213 6.09 3.42 -9.55
CA THR A 213 6.06 4.58 -10.45
C THR A 213 7.37 5.36 -10.44
N ARG A 214 8.04 5.48 -9.29
CA ARG A 214 9.37 6.09 -9.20
C ARG A 214 10.43 5.25 -9.90
N LEU A 215 10.45 3.94 -9.66
CA LEU A 215 11.36 3.01 -10.33
C LEU A 215 11.14 3.00 -11.85
N GLY A 216 9.88 3.09 -12.29
CA GLY A 216 9.48 3.18 -13.70
C GLY A 216 9.65 4.56 -14.33
N ARG A 217 10.24 5.54 -13.61
CA ARG A 217 10.43 6.92 -14.06
C ARG A 217 9.15 7.59 -14.57
N GLN A 218 8.05 7.38 -13.84
CA GLN A 218 6.74 7.98 -14.11
C GLN A 218 6.40 9.05 -13.04
N PRO A 219 7.06 10.22 -13.04
CA PRO A 219 6.98 11.18 -11.94
C PRO A 219 5.58 11.78 -11.77
N GLN A 220 4.80 11.91 -12.84
CA GLN A 220 3.42 12.40 -12.77
C GLN A 220 2.50 11.42 -12.02
N GLU A 221 2.59 10.14 -12.32
CA GLU A 221 1.82 9.10 -11.60
C GLU A 221 2.32 8.92 -10.16
N ALA A 222 3.64 9.07 -9.95
CA ALA A 222 4.23 9.10 -8.62
C ALA A 222 3.69 10.27 -7.79
N LEU A 223 3.58 11.48 -8.36
CA LEU A 223 3.02 12.66 -7.71
C LEU A 223 1.55 12.47 -7.31
N LYS A 224 0.71 11.94 -8.22
CA LYS A 224 -0.69 11.62 -7.92
C LYS A 224 -0.80 10.60 -6.78
N THR A 225 0.02 9.55 -6.82
CA THR A 225 0.03 8.49 -5.79
C THR A 225 0.52 9.03 -4.45
N ALA A 226 1.59 9.84 -4.44
CA ALA A 226 2.12 10.47 -3.24
C ALA A 226 1.09 11.41 -2.58
N ARG A 227 0.30 12.12 -3.38
CA ARG A 227 -0.78 12.98 -2.87
C ARG A 227 -1.88 12.17 -2.19
N LEU A 228 -2.32 11.06 -2.79
CA LEU A 228 -3.26 10.15 -2.16
C LEU A 228 -2.70 9.61 -0.84
N LEU A 229 -1.43 9.22 -0.83
CA LEU A 229 -0.78 8.70 0.36
C LEU A 229 -0.65 9.76 1.47
N ALA A 230 -0.36 11.02 1.10
CA ALA A 230 -0.33 12.15 2.04
C ALA A 230 -1.72 12.42 2.66
N LYS A 231 -2.79 12.33 1.85
CA LYS A 231 -4.18 12.45 2.33
C LYS A 231 -4.54 11.37 3.36
N HIS A 232 -4.00 10.16 3.21
CA HIS A 232 -4.19 9.05 4.14
C HIS A 232 -3.17 9.03 5.30
N GLN A 233 -2.50 10.16 5.57
CA GLN A 233 -1.50 10.30 6.65
C GLN A 233 -0.35 9.28 6.56
N GLY A 234 -0.02 8.85 5.36
CA GLY A 234 1.09 7.93 5.10
C GLY A 234 2.48 8.52 5.38
N PHE A 235 2.56 9.87 5.55
CA PHE A 235 3.77 10.64 5.86
C PHE A 235 3.47 11.73 6.88
N SER A 236 4.51 12.24 7.55
CA SER A 236 4.40 13.50 8.27
C SER A 236 4.16 14.65 7.27
N LYS A 237 3.49 15.73 7.71
CA LYS A 237 3.13 16.87 6.84
C LYS A 237 4.36 17.48 6.15
N ILE A 238 5.48 17.61 6.86
CA ILE A 238 6.74 18.16 6.32
C ILE A 238 7.34 17.20 5.28
N ALA A 239 7.40 15.89 5.59
CA ALA A 239 7.94 14.91 4.66
C ALA A 239 7.07 14.77 3.39
N ALA A 240 5.73 14.84 3.54
CA ALA A 240 4.81 14.84 2.42
C ALA A 240 5.05 16.04 1.49
N GLN A 241 5.19 17.24 2.04
CA GLN A 241 5.43 18.46 1.26
C GLN A 241 6.75 18.39 0.49
N GLY A 242 7.84 17.98 1.15
CA GLY A 242 9.14 17.79 0.50
C GLY A 242 9.09 16.77 -0.64
N LEU A 243 8.43 15.62 -0.41
CA LEU A 243 8.28 14.59 -1.43
C LEU A 243 7.44 15.07 -2.63
N LEU A 244 6.32 15.75 -2.38
CA LEU A 244 5.45 16.28 -3.45
C LEU A 244 6.20 17.30 -4.30
N ARG A 245 6.97 18.22 -3.69
CA ARG A 245 7.82 19.17 -4.40
C ARG A 245 8.89 18.47 -5.26
N SER A 246 9.59 17.49 -4.69
CA SER A 246 10.60 16.72 -5.44
C SER A 246 9.99 16.03 -6.67
N LEU A 247 8.85 15.36 -6.52
CA LEU A 247 8.17 14.68 -7.63
C LEU A 247 7.62 15.66 -8.67
N ALA A 248 7.15 16.85 -8.22
CA ALA A 248 6.74 17.90 -9.15
C ALA A 248 7.94 18.41 -9.95
N PHE A 249 9.10 18.61 -9.33
CA PHE A 249 10.33 18.99 -10.03
C PHE A 249 10.76 17.92 -11.04
N GLU A 250 10.79 16.66 -10.62
CA GLU A 250 11.08 15.54 -11.52
C GLU A 250 10.13 15.52 -12.72
N ALA A 251 8.84 15.77 -12.51
CA ALA A 251 7.85 15.83 -13.59
C ALA A 251 8.10 17.00 -14.56
N LEU A 252 8.43 18.19 -14.05
CA LEU A 252 8.77 19.36 -14.87
C LEU A 252 10.04 19.12 -15.68
N ASP A 253 11.01 18.41 -15.12
CA ASP A 253 12.29 18.13 -15.76
C ASP A 253 12.18 17.09 -16.89
N THR A 254 11.09 16.32 -16.97
CA THR A 254 10.83 15.42 -18.12
C THR A 254 10.45 16.14 -19.41
N ALA A 255 10.07 17.41 -19.33
CA ALA A 255 9.67 18.18 -20.49
C ALA A 255 10.91 18.63 -21.30
N HIS A 256 10.92 18.36 -22.61
CA HIS A 256 11.99 18.71 -23.52
C HIS A 256 11.67 19.94 -24.39
N ASP A 257 10.40 20.36 -24.43
CA ASP A 257 9.93 21.53 -25.14
C ASP A 257 8.87 22.28 -24.33
N ALA A 258 8.56 23.52 -24.75
CA ALA A 258 7.61 24.40 -24.08
C ALA A 258 6.18 23.82 -24.05
N ASP A 259 5.75 23.11 -25.11
CA ASP A 259 4.40 22.55 -25.18
C ASP A 259 4.25 21.34 -24.27
N GLN A 260 5.29 20.49 -24.15
CA GLN A 260 5.30 19.41 -23.16
C GLN A 260 5.27 19.97 -21.74
N LEU A 261 6.07 21.00 -21.46
CA LEU A 261 6.10 21.64 -20.15
C LEU A 261 4.73 22.21 -19.76
N ARG A 262 4.05 22.87 -20.73
CA ARG A 262 2.69 23.39 -20.54
C ARG A 262 1.70 22.25 -20.23
N ARG A 263 1.79 21.12 -20.95
CA ARG A 263 0.95 19.94 -20.65
C ARG A 263 1.20 19.40 -19.26
N VAL A 264 2.47 19.25 -18.83
CA VAL A 264 2.83 18.80 -17.49
C VAL A 264 2.28 19.74 -16.44
N TRP A 265 2.47 21.07 -16.58
CA TRP A 265 1.95 22.09 -15.68
C TRP A 265 0.43 22.04 -15.54
N ASN A 266 -0.29 21.90 -16.66
CA ASN A 266 -1.75 21.83 -16.67
C ASN A 266 -2.30 20.56 -16.00
N GLN A 267 -1.52 19.49 -15.94
CA GLN A 267 -1.87 18.24 -15.25
C GLN A 267 -1.66 18.31 -13.74
N PHE A 268 -0.93 19.31 -13.24
CA PHE A 268 -0.74 19.49 -11.82
C PHE A 268 -2.06 19.90 -11.15
N ASP A 269 -2.21 19.42 -9.91
CA ASP A 269 -3.31 19.85 -9.05
C ASP A 269 -3.19 21.36 -8.74
N PRO A 270 -4.31 22.08 -8.56
CA PRO A 270 -4.26 23.47 -8.14
C PRO A 270 -3.41 23.75 -6.90
N VAL A 271 -3.33 22.81 -5.97
CA VAL A 271 -2.48 22.93 -4.76
C VAL A 271 -0.99 22.97 -5.13
N ASP A 272 -0.54 22.13 -6.07
CA ASP A 272 0.88 22.14 -6.50
C ASP A 272 1.20 23.40 -7.29
N ARG A 273 0.29 23.86 -8.12
CA ARG A 273 0.47 25.11 -8.89
C ARG A 273 0.50 26.35 -8.01
N ARG A 274 -0.02 26.28 -6.77
CA ARG A 274 0.04 27.34 -5.75
C ARG A 274 1.25 27.20 -4.82
N ASP A 275 2.06 26.17 -4.99
CA ASP A 275 3.33 26.07 -4.25
C ASP A 275 4.38 26.95 -4.94
N ALA A 276 4.92 27.94 -4.21
CA ALA A 276 5.84 28.93 -4.74
C ALA A 276 7.13 28.32 -5.30
N PHE A 277 7.64 27.24 -4.68
CA PHE A 277 8.85 26.56 -5.16
C PHE A 277 8.57 25.79 -6.45
N VAL A 278 7.40 25.15 -6.56
CA VAL A 278 7.00 24.43 -7.78
C VAL A 278 6.79 25.43 -8.92
N ALA A 279 6.15 26.57 -8.68
CA ALA A 279 5.95 27.61 -9.68
C ALA A 279 7.28 28.23 -10.12
N ALA A 280 8.19 28.49 -9.18
CA ALA A 280 9.53 28.99 -9.50
C ALA A 280 10.32 28.00 -10.38
N ARG A 281 10.31 26.71 -10.03
CA ARG A 281 10.94 25.66 -10.86
C ARG A 281 10.34 25.56 -12.24
N ALA A 282 9.00 25.63 -12.35
CA ALA A 282 8.29 25.62 -13.63
C ALA A 282 8.68 26.82 -14.49
N ALA A 283 8.76 28.01 -13.88
CA ALA A 283 9.17 29.23 -14.57
C ALA A 283 10.65 29.18 -15.04
N ASP A 284 11.54 28.66 -14.22
CA ASP A 284 12.93 28.42 -14.61
C ASP A 284 13.03 27.50 -15.83
N ARG A 285 12.26 26.41 -15.80
CA ARG A 285 12.26 25.44 -16.91
C ARG A 285 11.63 26.05 -18.17
N ALA A 286 10.52 26.81 -18.03
CA ALA A 286 9.89 27.48 -19.15
C ALA A 286 10.84 28.50 -19.80
N SER A 287 11.53 29.30 -18.99
CA SER A 287 12.52 30.27 -19.46
C SER A 287 13.68 29.62 -20.21
N ALA A 288 14.17 28.48 -19.69
CA ALA A 288 15.23 27.69 -20.35
C ALA A 288 14.78 27.12 -21.71
N LEU A 289 13.48 26.93 -21.92
CA LEU A 289 12.87 26.48 -23.18
C LEU A 289 12.35 27.65 -24.04
N GLY A 290 12.68 28.91 -23.69
CA GLY A 290 12.28 30.11 -24.45
C GLY A 290 10.87 30.61 -24.15
N GLY A 291 10.13 30.00 -23.23
CA GLY A 291 8.77 30.36 -22.85
C GLY A 291 8.70 31.42 -21.75
N HIS A 292 9.32 32.58 -21.92
CA HIS A 292 9.40 33.63 -20.89
C HIS A 292 8.04 34.20 -20.50
N ASP A 293 7.10 34.37 -21.44
CA ASP A 293 5.75 34.86 -21.17
C ASP A 293 4.99 33.87 -20.27
N GLU A 294 5.12 32.62 -20.55
CA GLU A 294 4.48 31.54 -19.80
C GLU A 294 5.04 31.42 -18.38
N ALA A 295 6.36 31.53 -18.26
CA ALA A 295 7.04 31.58 -16.98
C ALA A 295 6.50 32.72 -16.11
N ARG A 296 6.37 33.94 -16.70
CA ARG A 296 5.80 35.10 -16.02
C ARG A 296 4.33 34.88 -15.61
N ASN A 297 3.54 34.27 -16.48
CA ASN A 297 2.12 33.98 -16.17
C ASN A 297 1.98 33.03 -14.97
N TRP A 298 2.87 32.05 -14.84
CA TRP A 298 2.85 31.11 -13.69
C TRP A 298 3.34 31.77 -12.40
N LEU A 299 4.24 32.75 -12.48
CA LEU A 299 4.72 33.50 -11.32
C LEU A 299 3.79 34.66 -10.91
N ARG A 300 2.95 35.14 -11.81
CA ARG A 300 2.12 36.34 -11.61
C ARG A 300 1.27 36.29 -10.32
N PRO A 301 0.55 35.19 -9.98
CA PRO A 301 -0.25 35.15 -8.76
C PRO A 301 0.54 35.45 -7.48
N PHE A 302 1.78 35.01 -7.44
CA PHE A 302 2.66 35.22 -6.28
C PHE A 302 3.18 36.66 -6.18
N TRP A 303 3.34 37.31 -7.32
CA TRP A 303 3.71 38.74 -7.39
C TRP A 303 2.53 39.68 -7.18
N GLU A 304 1.30 39.20 -7.25
CA GLU A 304 0.10 39.94 -6.88
C GLU A 304 -0.09 40.01 -5.35
N GLN A 305 0.35 38.99 -4.62
CA GLN A 305 0.20 38.87 -3.17
C GLN A 305 1.52 38.47 -2.47
N PRO A 306 2.61 39.23 -2.64
CA PRO A 306 3.92 38.86 -2.12
C PRO A 306 4.02 38.85 -0.58
N THR A 307 3.09 39.54 0.11
CA THR A 307 2.99 39.54 1.56
C THR A 307 2.50 38.26 2.19
N GLU A 308 1.81 37.42 1.43
CA GLU A 308 1.35 36.10 1.90
C GLU A 308 2.44 35.04 1.87
N LEU A 309 3.55 35.30 1.19
CA LEU A 309 4.67 34.37 1.03
C LEU A 309 5.65 34.47 2.21
N ALA A 310 6.18 33.33 2.60
CA ALA A 310 7.37 33.31 3.47
C ALA A 310 8.59 33.87 2.74
N ALA A 311 9.62 34.33 3.48
CA ALA A 311 10.82 34.93 2.89
C ALA A 311 11.51 33.98 1.87
N GLU A 312 11.59 32.70 2.17
CA GLU A 312 12.18 31.70 1.28
C GLU A 312 11.35 31.50 -0.01
N GLU A 313 10.02 31.53 0.10
CA GLU A 313 9.10 31.42 -1.03
C GLU A 313 9.20 32.67 -1.93
N ARG A 314 9.25 33.86 -1.35
CA ARG A 314 9.49 35.11 -2.08
C ARG A 314 10.83 35.08 -2.81
N ALA A 315 11.87 34.61 -2.14
CA ALA A 315 13.19 34.48 -2.76
C ALA A 315 13.15 33.52 -3.96
N ALA A 316 12.50 32.35 -3.84
CA ALA A 316 12.38 31.39 -4.93
C ALA A 316 11.62 31.98 -6.13
N VAL A 317 10.47 32.61 -5.91
CA VAL A 317 9.65 33.24 -6.97
C VAL A 317 10.40 34.40 -7.60
N SER A 318 11.15 35.19 -6.82
CA SER A 318 11.97 36.30 -7.33
C SER A 318 13.08 35.80 -8.24
N LEU A 319 13.79 34.76 -7.84
CA LEU A 319 14.85 34.13 -8.66
C LEU A 319 14.29 33.51 -9.93
N GLY A 320 13.10 32.87 -9.86
CA GLY A 320 12.39 32.38 -11.05
C GLY A 320 12.07 33.52 -12.03
N LEU A 321 11.64 34.70 -11.52
CA LEU A 321 11.38 35.87 -12.39
C LEU A 321 12.64 36.39 -13.05
N VAL A 322 13.80 36.37 -12.35
CA VAL A 322 15.10 36.78 -12.94
C VAL A 322 15.40 36.01 -14.23
N ASN A 323 15.01 34.73 -14.31
CA ASN A 323 15.20 33.92 -15.49
C ASN A 323 14.14 34.18 -16.59
N ALA A 324 13.00 34.75 -16.23
CA ALA A 324 11.87 35.03 -17.11
C ALA A 324 11.78 36.51 -17.56
N ILE A 325 12.82 37.29 -17.33
CA ILE A 325 12.83 38.76 -17.55
C ILE A 325 12.69 39.16 -19.03
N GLN A 326 13.22 38.39 -19.95
CA GLN A 326 13.24 38.73 -21.36
C GLN A 326 11.83 39.08 -21.87
N GLY A 327 11.67 40.30 -22.43
CA GLY A 327 10.41 40.80 -22.96
C GLY A 327 9.36 41.16 -21.90
N ILE A 328 9.75 41.42 -20.65
CA ILE A 328 8.81 41.82 -19.58
C ILE A 328 8.10 43.13 -19.92
N GLY A 329 6.78 43.13 -19.88
CA GLY A 329 5.95 44.28 -20.26
C GLY A 329 5.77 45.30 -19.13
N PRO A 330 5.23 46.52 -19.47
CA PRO A 330 5.02 47.58 -18.50
C PRO A 330 3.98 47.24 -17.41
N GLU A 331 3.12 46.29 -17.66
CA GLU A 331 2.08 45.84 -16.72
C GLU A 331 2.65 45.20 -15.45
N TRP A 332 3.95 44.81 -15.48
CA TRP A 332 4.63 44.27 -14.33
C TRP A 332 5.17 45.38 -13.37
N LEU A 333 5.42 46.59 -13.89
CA LEU A 333 6.06 47.65 -13.14
C LEU A 333 5.38 48.02 -11.79
N PRO A 334 4.02 48.16 -11.74
CA PRO A 334 3.37 48.47 -10.46
C PRO A 334 3.61 47.39 -9.38
N ARG A 335 3.59 46.09 -9.76
CA ARG A 335 3.82 44.98 -8.84
C ARG A 335 5.27 44.96 -8.37
N LEU A 336 6.20 45.17 -9.27
CA LEU A 336 7.65 45.20 -8.98
C LEU A 336 8.00 46.38 -8.04
N GLU A 337 7.44 47.55 -8.29
CA GLU A 337 7.65 48.73 -7.44
C GLU A 337 7.04 48.55 -6.04
N ALA A 338 5.84 48.00 -5.95
CA ALA A 338 5.18 47.68 -4.68
C ALA A 338 5.99 46.63 -3.87
N ALA A 339 6.46 45.57 -4.50
CA ALA A 339 7.29 44.56 -3.86
C ALA A 339 8.63 45.12 -3.41
N SER A 340 9.29 45.94 -4.23
CA SER A 340 10.57 46.62 -3.87
C SER A 340 10.42 47.58 -2.69
N ALA A 341 9.29 48.28 -2.58
CA ALA A 341 9.02 49.17 -1.45
C ALA A 341 8.79 48.39 -0.15
N THR A 342 8.02 47.29 -0.22
CA THR A 342 7.64 46.47 0.92
C THR A 342 8.81 45.62 1.42
N PHE A 343 9.57 45.03 0.51
CA PHE A 343 10.66 44.07 0.81
C PHE A 343 12.02 44.62 0.42
N ALA A 344 12.25 45.91 0.72
CA ALA A 344 13.44 46.66 0.34
C ALA A 344 14.77 46.03 0.81
N ARG A 345 14.75 45.15 1.81
CA ARG A 345 15.96 44.52 2.36
C ARG A 345 16.21 43.10 1.81
N GLU A 346 15.33 42.57 1.02
CA GLU A 346 15.47 41.22 0.46
C GLU A 346 16.25 41.25 -0.86
N GLY A 347 17.48 40.73 -0.87
CA GLY A 347 18.36 40.76 -2.04
C GLY A 347 17.79 40.04 -3.27
N ALA A 348 17.01 38.95 -3.08
CA ALA A 348 16.37 38.26 -4.17
C ALA A 348 15.29 39.12 -4.88
N VAL A 349 14.47 39.85 -4.11
CA VAL A 349 13.50 40.81 -4.63
C VAL A 349 14.21 41.97 -5.33
N ALA A 350 15.25 42.53 -4.71
CA ALA A 350 16.03 43.59 -5.31
C ALA A 350 16.68 43.17 -6.65
N LEU A 351 17.17 41.93 -6.73
CA LEU A 351 17.71 41.37 -7.98
C LEU A 351 16.64 41.28 -9.07
N ALA A 352 15.48 40.71 -8.76
CA ALA A 352 14.39 40.49 -9.75
C ALA A 352 13.87 41.86 -10.27
N VAL A 353 13.59 42.79 -9.35
CA VAL A 353 13.14 44.14 -9.72
C VAL A 353 14.20 44.89 -10.48
N GLY A 354 15.47 44.82 -10.02
CA GLY A 354 16.61 45.47 -10.69
C GLY A 354 16.80 44.99 -12.13
N CYS A 355 16.76 43.67 -12.34
CA CYS A 355 16.83 43.11 -13.68
C CYS A 355 15.64 43.50 -14.56
N ALA A 356 14.40 43.49 -14.03
CA ALA A 356 13.23 43.92 -14.78
C ALA A 356 13.25 45.38 -15.18
N LEU A 357 13.71 46.24 -14.30
CA LEU A 357 13.88 47.67 -14.59
C LEU A 357 15.00 47.92 -15.61
N ALA A 358 16.06 47.12 -15.59
CA ALA A 358 17.14 47.17 -16.57
C ALA A 358 16.64 46.77 -17.97
N GLU A 359 15.84 45.68 -18.08
CA GLU A 359 15.20 45.27 -19.33
C GLU A 359 14.27 46.37 -19.90
N ARG A 360 13.62 47.11 -19.03
CA ARG A 360 12.77 48.27 -19.38
C ARG A 360 13.55 49.58 -19.54
N GLN A 361 14.89 49.56 -19.58
CA GLN A 361 15.77 50.70 -19.76
C GLN A 361 15.61 51.79 -18.66
N LEU A 362 15.12 51.42 -17.48
CA LEU A 362 15.02 52.28 -16.30
C LEU A 362 16.31 52.24 -15.47
N TRP A 363 17.44 52.58 -16.06
CA TRP A 363 18.77 52.25 -15.63
C TRP A 363 19.14 52.84 -14.24
N GLY A 364 18.71 54.05 -13.93
CA GLY A 364 19.05 54.66 -12.65
C GLY A 364 18.48 53.96 -11.42
N LYS A 365 17.18 53.51 -11.51
CA LYS A 365 16.53 52.70 -10.47
C LYS A 365 17.11 51.29 -10.44
N ALA A 366 17.31 50.69 -11.63
CA ALA A 366 17.87 49.34 -11.80
C ALA A 366 19.23 49.21 -11.09
N ARG A 367 20.13 50.14 -11.34
CA ARG A 367 21.49 50.17 -10.78
C ARG A 367 21.48 50.02 -9.27
N ARG A 368 20.73 50.90 -8.58
CA ARG A 368 20.67 50.88 -7.11
C ARG A 368 20.23 49.55 -6.53
N LEU A 369 19.19 48.91 -7.13
CA LEU A 369 18.70 47.64 -6.67
C LEU A 369 19.65 46.47 -6.98
N LEU A 370 20.33 46.50 -8.14
CA LEU A 370 21.34 45.51 -8.48
C LEU A 370 22.58 45.61 -7.61
N GLU A 371 23.05 46.86 -7.25
CA GLU A 371 24.13 47.05 -6.29
C GLU A 371 23.77 46.50 -4.92
N GLN A 372 22.56 46.75 -4.46
CA GLN A 372 22.04 46.16 -3.22
C GLN A 372 22.04 44.63 -3.25
N ALA A 373 21.50 44.01 -4.32
CA ALA A 373 21.48 42.57 -4.46
C ALA A 373 22.90 41.97 -4.55
N ALA A 374 23.81 42.64 -5.23
CA ALA A 374 25.19 42.21 -5.37
C ALA A 374 25.97 42.24 -4.04
N ALA A 375 25.62 43.19 -3.17
CA ALA A 375 26.24 43.38 -1.83
C ALA A 375 25.59 42.51 -0.74
N ASP A 376 24.41 41.93 -0.96
CA ASP A 376 23.69 41.17 0.07
C ASP A 376 24.35 39.80 0.38
N PRO A 377 24.94 39.64 1.59
CA PRO A 377 25.61 38.39 1.97
C PRO A 377 24.63 37.24 2.19
N ALA A 378 23.33 37.50 2.42
CA ALA A 378 22.31 36.51 2.59
C ALA A 378 21.91 35.84 1.24
N LEU A 379 22.18 36.51 0.13
CA LEU A 379 21.94 36.01 -1.20
C LEU A 379 23.06 35.04 -1.61
N ALA A 380 22.71 33.86 -2.16
CA ALA A 380 23.69 32.88 -2.60
C ALA A 380 24.64 33.44 -3.68
N SER A 381 25.82 32.81 -3.88
CA SER A 381 26.83 33.27 -4.81
C SER A 381 26.34 33.41 -6.26
N ALA A 382 25.56 32.45 -6.74
CA ALA A 382 25.06 32.44 -8.13
C ALA A 382 24.11 33.61 -8.46
N PRO A 383 23.07 33.94 -7.65
CA PRO A 383 22.26 35.14 -7.84
C PRO A 383 23.10 36.46 -7.69
N ARG A 384 24.01 36.52 -6.73
CA ARG A 384 24.92 37.72 -6.57
C ARG A 384 25.79 37.91 -7.83
N ARG A 385 26.32 36.84 -8.38
CA ARG A 385 27.05 36.88 -9.64
C ARG A 385 26.18 37.40 -10.77
N LYS A 386 24.89 36.99 -10.87
CA LYS A 386 23.96 37.56 -11.86
C LYS A 386 23.75 39.04 -11.67
N ALA A 387 23.67 39.55 -10.44
CA ALA A 387 23.58 40.96 -10.16
C ALA A 387 24.80 41.73 -10.69
N TRP A 388 26.00 41.22 -10.45
CA TRP A 388 27.24 41.86 -10.97
C TRP A 388 27.30 41.80 -12.53
N LEU A 389 26.86 40.72 -13.16
CA LEU A 389 26.80 40.65 -14.62
C LEU A 389 25.78 41.63 -15.20
N ALA A 390 24.62 41.79 -14.55
CA ALA A 390 23.61 42.78 -14.95
C ALA A 390 24.18 44.22 -14.79
N LEU A 391 24.92 44.51 -13.70
CA LEU A 391 25.61 45.77 -13.50
C LEU A 391 26.68 46.03 -14.59
N ALA A 392 27.45 45.02 -14.96
CA ALA A 392 28.40 45.12 -16.06
C ALA A 392 27.74 45.47 -17.40
N ALA A 393 26.58 44.80 -17.69
CA ALA A 393 25.79 45.11 -18.89
C ALA A 393 25.27 46.56 -18.90
N LEU A 394 24.79 47.07 -17.76
CA LEU A 394 24.38 48.48 -17.63
C LEU A 394 25.58 49.45 -17.84
N ALA A 395 26.69 49.21 -17.17
CA ALA A 395 27.90 50.03 -17.32
C ALA A 395 28.42 50.05 -18.77
N LYS A 396 28.31 48.94 -19.49
CA LYS A 396 28.67 48.84 -20.91
C LYS A 396 27.79 49.74 -21.76
N GLN A 397 26.49 49.79 -21.50
CA GLN A 397 25.56 50.66 -22.23
C GLN A 397 25.85 52.17 -21.97
N GLU A 398 26.39 52.46 -20.80
CA GLU A 398 26.78 53.84 -20.39
C GLU A 398 28.17 54.21 -20.88
N GLY A 399 28.94 53.30 -21.46
CA GLY A 399 30.32 53.52 -21.89
C GLY A 399 31.35 53.62 -20.76
N ASP A 400 30.99 53.13 -19.52
CA ASP A 400 31.88 53.17 -18.34
C ASP A 400 32.76 51.87 -18.30
N GLU A 401 33.77 51.82 -19.14
CA GLU A 401 34.67 50.65 -19.23
C GLU A 401 35.36 50.31 -17.91
N PRO A 402 35.83 51.27 -17.07
CA PRO A 402 36.41 50.94 -15.74
C PRO A 402 35.42 50.23 -14.81
N ARG A 403 34.13 50.59 -14.89
CA ARG A 403 33.10 49.99 -14.10
C ARG A 403 32.76 48.59 -14.62
N VAL A 404 32.72 48.37 -15.96
CA VAL A 404 32.55 47.08 -16.59
C VAL A 404 33.58 46.09 -16.06
N ALA A 405 34.88 46.48 -16.07
CA ALA A 405 35.96 45.61 -15.62
C ALA A 405 35.80 45.24 -14.11
N ARG A 406 35.48 46.21 -13.25
CA ARG A 406 35.22 45.96 -11.81
C ARG A 406 34.06 45.03 -11.55
N CYS A 407 32.97 45.15 -12.33
CA CYS A 407 31.81 44.29 -12.17
C CYS A 407 32.13 42.86 -12.60
N PHE A 408 32.85 42.62 -13.70
CA PHE A 408 33.31 41.30 -14.12
C PHE A 408 34.27 40.67 -13.12
N GLU A 409 35.20 41.43 -12.57
CA GLU A 409 36.11 40.96 -11.52
C GLU A 409 35.35 40.51 -10.28
N ALA A 410 34.38 41.33 -9.83
CA ALA A 410 33.51 40.96 -8.69
C ALA A 410 32.66 39.71 -8.98
N ALA A 411 32.12 39.57 -10.19
CA ALA A 411 31.39 38.38 -10.59
C ALA A 411 32.28 37.13 -10.63
N ALA A 412 33.54 37.26 -11.05
CA ALA A 412 34.50 36.16 -11.09
C ALA A 412 34.93 35.65 -9.71
N LYS A 413 34.96 36.56 -8.70
CA LYS A 413 35.27 36.20 -7.30
C LYS A 413 34.16 35.40 -6.61
N LEU A 414 32.97 35.30 -7.21
CA LEU A 414 31.80 34.61 -6.67
C LEU A 414 31.58 33.20 -7.31
N VAL A 415 32.64 32.53 -7.68
CA VAL A 415 32.59 31.17 -8.24
C VAL A 415 32.40 30.11 -7.15
#